data_7044c3c8eea686dfc28bb174e42a060e
#
_entry.id   7044c3c8eea686dfc28bb174e42a060e
#
_cell.length_a   1.000
_cell.length_b   1.000
_cell.length_c   1.000
_cell.angle_alpha   90.00
_cell.angle_beta   90.00
_cell.angle_gamma   90.00
#
_symmetry.space_group_name_H-M   'P 1'
#
loop_
_entity.id
_entity.type
_entity.pdbx_description
1 polymer ?
#
loop_
_entity_poly.entity_id
_entity_poly.type
_entity_poly.pdbx_seq_one_letter_code
_entity_poly.pdbx_strand_id
1 'polypeptide(L)'
;MEKIYSKIQPDKLLHIINRISEIIDRSDVVPEDNFIQCATLKMPKGKSFPPHKHITKDRHYPKQIAQESWVVIKGKVKCILYDLDDTIIATPILEPGDASFTLEGGHTYKILE
;
A
#
# COMPACT_ATOMS: atom_id res chain seq x y z
N MET A 1 -9.54 -12.56 8.20
CA MET A 1 -10.25 -11.34 7.80
C MET A 1 -11.74 -11.50 8.07
N GLU A 2 -12.30 -10.57 8.80
CA GLU A 2 -13.72 -10.58 9.14
C GLU A 2 -14.46 -9.59 8.23
N LYS A 3 -15.46 -10.06 7.50
CA LYS A 3 -16.31 -9.26 6.64
C LYS A 3 -17.67 -9.06 7.28
N ILE A 4 -18.10 -7.83 7.41
CA ILE A 4 -19.35 -7.46 8.07
C ILE A 4 -20.28 -6.86 7.01
N TYR A 5 -21.37 -7.57 6.78
CA TYR A 5 -22.39 -7.21 5.79
C TYR A 5 -23.57 -6.49 6.44
N SER A 6 -24.28 -5.73 5.61
CA SER A 6 -25.51 -5.07 6.04
C SER A 6 -26.59 -6.10 6.41
N LYS A 7 -27.35 -5.81 7.45
CA LYS A 7 -28.54 -6.59 7.79
C LYS A 7 -29.77 -6.17 6.99
N ILE A 8 -29.70 -5.00 6.37
CA ILE A 8 -30.78 -4.45 5.55
C ILE A 8 -30.61 -4.87 4.09
N GLN A 9 -29.36 -4.90 3.61
CA GLN A 9 -28.95 -5.37 2.29
C GLN A 9 -27.90 -6.48 2.48
N PRO A 10 -28.30 -7.74 2.65
CA PRO A 10 -27.37 -8.80 3.13
C PRO A 10 -26.18 -9.11 2.26
N ASP A 11 -26.20 -8.75 0.99
CA ASP A 11 -25.07 -8.93 0.05
C ASP A 11 -24.15 -7.71 -0.02
N LYS A 12 -24.46 -6.63 0.72
CA LYS A 12 -23.64 -5.43 0.73
C LYS A 12 -22.60 -5.47 1.84
N LEU A 13 -21.33 -5.58 1.48
CA LEU A 13 -20.20 -5.52 2.40
C LEU A 13 -20.01 -4.08 2.91
N LEU A 14 -20.05 -3.88 4.22
CA LEU A 14 -19.93 -2.57 4.84
C LEU A 14 -18.60 -2.35 5.55
N HIS A 15 -18.07 -3.36 6.22
CA HIS A 15 -16.86 -3.23 7.02
C HIS A 15 -15.97 -4.45 6.87
N ILE A 16 -14.67 -4.24 7.00
CA ILE A 16 -13.67 -5.31 6.98
C ILE A 16 -12.73 -5.09 8.16
N ILE A 17 -12.51 -6.14 8.94
CA ILE A 17 -11.54 -6.16 10.02
C ILE A 17 -10.43 -7.13 9.61
N ASN A 18 -9.21 -6.65 9.60
CA ASN A 18 -8.03 -7.48 9.35
C ASN A 18 -7.10 -7.38 10.56
N ARG A 19 -6.68 -8.53 11.07
CA ARG A 19 -5.83 -8.60 12.25
C ARG A 19 -4.40 -8.94 11.87
N ILE A 20 -3.45 -8.43 12.63
CA ILE A 20 -2.03 -8.67 12.36
C ILE A 20 -1.68 -10.17 12.30
N SER A 21 -2.36 -11.00 13.10
CA SER A 21 -2.14 -12.45 13.12
C SER A 21 -2.55 -13.15 11.82
N GLU A 22 -3.33 -12.50 10.97
CA GLU A 22 -3.80 -13.05 9.71
C GLU A 22 -2.87 -12.75 8.53
N ILE A 23 -1.82 -11.95 8.75
CA ILE A 23 -0.89 -11.55 7.69
C ILE A 23 0.13 -12.67 7.49
N ILE A 24 0.06 -13.35 6.35
CA ILE A 24 0.94 -14.48 6.01
C ILE A 24 1.92 -14.10 4.90
N ASP A 25 1.41 -13.63 3.78
CA ASP A 25 2.20 -13.07 2.68
C ASP A 25 1.46 -11.87 2.08
N ARG A 26 1.25 -11.79 0.78
CA ARG A 26 0.44 -10.71 0.20
C ARG A 26 -1.05 -11.08 0.21
N SER A 27 -1.86 -10.19 0.74
CA SER A 27 -3.32 -10.33 0.69
C SER A 27 -3.97 -8.97 0.43
N ASP A 28 -4.81 -8.90 -0.60
CA ASP A 28 -5.64 -7.74 -0.85
C ASP A 28 -6.85 -7.79 0.09
N VAL A 29 -6.94 -6.78 0.96
CA VAL A 29 -7.96 -6.74 2.02
C VAL A 29 -9.29 -6.22 1.50
N VAL A 30 -9.24 -5.24 0.60
CA VAL A 30 -10.43 -4.56 0.06
C VAL A 30 -10.66 -4.98 -1.39
N PRO A 31 -11.90 -5.31 -1.79
CA PRO A 31 -12.22 -5.61 -3.18
C PRO A 31 -11.83 -4.46 -4.12
N GLU A 32 -11.37 -4.81 -5.33
CA GLU A 32 -10.77 -3.89 -6.29
C GLU A 32 -11.68 -2.76 -6.77
N ASP A 33 -12.99 -2.96 -6.71
CA ASP A 33 -14.00 -1.99 -7.15
C ASP A 33 -14.28 -0.88 -6.12
N ASN A 34 -13.62 -0.92 -4.97
CA ASN A 34 -13.76 0.12 -3.96
C ASN A 34 -12.78 1.26 -4.18
N PHE A 35 -13.16 2.44 -3.71
CA PHE A 35 -12.32 3.63 -3.78
C PHE A 35 -11.03 3.46 -2.98
N ILE A 36 -11.15 3.00 -1.74
CA ILE A 36 -9.98 2.69 -0.92
C ILE A 36 -9.43 1.32 -1.29
N GLN A 37 -8.13 1.22 -1.40
CA GLN A 37 -7.41 -0.03 -1.62
C GLN A 37 -6.49 -0.31 -0.44
N CYS A 38 -6.42 -1.55 -0.02
CA CYS A 38 -5.56 -1.97 1.08
C CYS A 38 -5.04 -3.38 0.86
N ALA A 39 -3.75 -3.56 1.01
CA ALA A 39 -3.12 -4.87 1.01
C ALA A 39 -2.26 -5.04 2.26
N THR A 40 -2.17 -6.25 2.75
CA THR A 40 -1.22 -6.62 3.79
C THR A 40 -0.10 -7.44 3.19
N LEU A 41 1.10 -7.29 3.74
CA LEU A 41 2.32 -7.88 3.19
C LEU A 41 3.19 -8.41 4.33
N LYS A 42 3.69 -9.63 4.12
CA LYS A 42 4.76 -10.20 4.95
C LYS A 42 5.84 -10.73 4.01
N MET A 43 7.02 -10.15 4.07
CA MET A 43 8.05 -10.38 3.08
C MET A 43 9.39 -10.70 3.73
N PRO A 44 10.18 -11.58 3.10
CA PRO A 44 11.51 -11.92 3.61
C PRO A 44 12.49 -10.77 3.45
N LYS A 45 13.52 -10.78 4.30
CA LYS A 45 14.68 -9.88 4.19
C LYS A 45 15.25 -9.92 2.77
N GLY A 46 15.58 -8.77 2.25
CA GLY A 46 16.16 -8.64 0.91
C GLY A 46 15.16 -8.49 -0.22
N LYS A 47 13.89 -8.78 0.03
CA LYS A 47 12.83 -8.57 -0.97
C LYS A 47 12.79 -7.09 -1.38
N SER A 48 12.67 -6.88 -2.67
CA SER A 48 12.50 -5.56 -3.28
C SER A 48 11.47 -5.63 -4.38
N PHE A 49 11.07 -4.49 -4.88
CA PHE A 49 10.10 -4.36 -5.94
C PHE A 49 10.67 -3.53 -7.09
N PRO A 50 10.23 -3.76 -8.34
CA PRO A 50 10.57 -2.85 -9.43
C PRO A 50 10.10 -1.44 -9.09
N PRO A 51 10.95 -0.41 -9.27
CA PRO A 51 10.53 0.96 -9.13
C PRO A 51 9.36 1.26 -10.07
N HIS A 52 8.37 1.99 -9.56
CA HIS A 52 7.23 2.36 -10.36
C HIS A 52 6.70 3.72 -9.94
N LYS A 53 5.89 4.33 -10.78
CA LYS A 53 5.15 5.54 -10.47
C LYS A 53 3.72 5.40 -10.95
N HIS A 54 2.83 6.07 -10.26
CA HIS A 54 1.43 6.10 -10.63
C HIS A 54 1.18 7.19 -11.66
N ILE A 55 0.30 6.92 -12.60
CA ILE A 55 -0.11 7.85 -13.63
C ILE A 55 -1.62 8.09 -13.56
N THR A 56 -2.07 9.17 -14.14
CA THR A 56 -3.50 9.45 -14.21
C THR A 56 -4.18 8.43 -15.12
N LYS A 57 -5.01 7.57 -14.52
CA LYS A 57 -5.74 6.52 -15.24
C LYS A 57 -7.24 6.63 -15.08
N ASP A 58 -7.68 7.31 -14.06
CA ASP A 58 -9.06 7.25 -13.61
C ASP A 58 -9.96 8.12 -14.48
N ARG A 59 -11.01 7.50 -14.98
CA ARG A 59 -12.06 8.17 -15.76
C ARG A 59 -12.96 9.04 -14.91
N HIS A 60 -13.07 8.73 -13.60
CA HIS A 60 -13.88 9.48 -12.64
C HIS A 60 -13.13 10.69 -12.05
N TYR A 61 -11.79 10.61 -12.02
CA TYR A 61 -10.91 11.64 -11.47
C TYR A 61 -9.79 11.97 -12.44
N PRO A 62 -10.10 12.54 -13.62
CA PRO A 62 -9.15 12.64 -14.74
C PRO A 62 -7.91 13.50 -14.48
N LYS A 63 -7.89 14.30 -13.40
CA LYS A 63 -6.75 15.12 -13.02
C LYS A 63 -6.01 14.60 -11.79
N GLN A 64 -6.36 13.39 -11.31
CA GLN A 64 -5.77 12.82 -10.10
C GLN A 64 -4.95 11.59 -10.42
N ILE A 65 -3.86 11.43 -9.69
CA ILE A 65 -2.97 10.28 -9.74
C ILE A 65 -3.25 9.45 -8.50
N ALA A 66 -3.29 8.13 -8.66
CA ALA A 66 -3.43 7.24 -7.52
C ALA A 66 -2.27 7.46 -6.54
N GLN A 67 -2.60 7.70 -5.29
CA GLN A 67 -1.64 7.93 -4.22
C GLN A 67 -1.53 6.69 -3.35
N GLU A 68 -0.35 6.44 -2.80
CA GLU A 68 -0.07 5.22 -2.07
C GLU A 68 0.64 5.53 -0.76
N SER A 69 0.28 4.79 0.27
CA SER A 69 0.97 4.83 1.55
C SER A 69 1.44 3.44 1.96
N TRP A 70 2.59 3.41 2.63
CA TRP A 70 3.14 2.23 3.28
C TRP A 70 3.32 2.50 4.76
N VAL A 71 2.84 1.58 5.58
CA VAL A 71 3.03 1.63 7.04
C VAL A 71 3.76 0.37 7.45
N VAL A 72 4.87 0.53 8.16
CA VAL A 72 5.63 -0.60 8.72
C VAL A 72 5.00 -1.00 10.04
N ILE A 73 4.57 -2.25 10.14
CA ILE A 73 4.00 -2.81 11.37
C ILE A 73 5.10 -3.54 12.16
N LYS A 74 5.99 -4.25 11.45
CA LYS A 74 7.08 -5.00 12.06
C LYS A 74 8.25 -5.05 11.08
N GLY A 75 9.48 -5.02 11.59
CA GLY A 75 10.68 -5.11 10.79
C GLY A 75 11.22 -3.72 10.41
N LYS A 76 11.97 -3.67 9.32
CA LYS A 76 12.63 -2.46 8.83
C LYS A 76 12.61 -2.43 7.31
N VAL A 77 12.30 -1.28 6.75
CA VAL A 77 12.13 -1.09 5.31
C VAL A 77 12.93 0.13 4.86
N LYS A 78 13.72 -0.01 3.80
CA LYS A 78 14.34 1.10 3.11
C LYS A 78 13.43 1.54 1.97
N CYS A 79 12.99 2.79 1.99
CA CYS A 79 12.30 3.41 0.86
C CYS A 79 13.33 3.98 -0.11
N ILE A 80 13.06 3.89 -1.40
CA ILE A 80 13.82 4.58 -2.43
C ILE A 80 12.84 5.45 -3.18
N LEU A 81 12.98 6.77 -3.03
CA LEU A 81 12.04 7.76 -3.51
C LEU A 81 12.65 8.54 -4.68
N TYR A 82 11.88 8.70 -5.74
CA TYR A 82 12.33 9.31 -6.99
C TYR A 82 11.66 10.66 -7.22
N ASP A 83 12.42 11.56 -7.82
CA ASP A 83 11.89 12.84 -8.30
C ASP A 83 11.11 12.65 -9.62
N LEU A 84 10.52 13.73 -10.10
CA LEU A 84 9.72 13.73 -11.33
C LEU A 84 10.52 13.36 -12.59
N ASP A 85 11.83 13.52 -12.56
CA ASP A 85 12.76 13.14 -13.63
C ASP A 85 13.37 11.74 -13.43
N ASP A 86 12.79 10.96 -12.50
CA ASP A 86 13.22 9.58 -12.15
C ASP A 86 14.60 9.49 -11.48
N THR A 87 15.14 10.59 -10.96
CA THR A 87 16.34 10.58 -10.11
C THR A 87 15.98 10.29 -8.66
N ILE A 88 16.87 9.63 -7.92
CA ILE A 88 16.65 9.35 -6.50
C ILE A 88 16.82 10.64 -5.70
N ILE A 89 15.80 11.01 -4.89
CA ILE A 89 15.86 12.20 -4.03
C ILE A 89 15.95 11.86 -2.53
N ALA A 90 15.56 10.67 -2.12
CA ALA A 90 15.65 10.26 -0.72
C ALA A 90 15.64 8.74 -0.59
N THR A 91 16.30 8.25 0.45
CA THR A 91 16.33 6.81 0.77
C THR A 91 16.12 6.57 2.26
N PRO A 92 14.99 7.03 2.84
CA PRO A 92 14.75 6.87 4.28
C PRO A 92 14.56 5.41 4.67
N ILE A 93 14.93 5.11 5.92
CA ILE A 93 14.68 3.81 6.53
C ILE A 93 13.50 3.98 7.48
N LEU A 94 12.50 3.13 7.32
CA LEU A 94 11.30 3.11 8.13
C LEU A 94 11.36 1.98 9.15
N GLU A 95 10.96 2.27 10.36
CA GLU A 95 10.84 1.34 11.49
C GLU A 95 9.35 1.17 11.87
N PRO A 96 9.00 0.22 12.77
CA PRO A 96 7.60 0.00 13.13
C PRO A 96 6.89 1.27 13.59
N GLY A 97 5.74 1.57 12.97
CA GLY A 97 4.97 2.77 13.18
C GLY A 97 5.26 3.90 12.21
N ASP A 98 6.38 3.82 11.49
CA ASP A 98 6.69 4.81 10.44
C ASP A 98 5.91 4.54 9.17
N ALA A 99 5.65 5.59 8.42
CA ALA A 99 4.90 5.51 7.17
C ALA A 99 5.52 6.39 6.08
N SER A 100 5.39 5.93 4.84
CA SER A 100 5.68 6.77 3.67
C SER A 100 4.41 7.01 2.88
N PHE A 101 4.30 8.19 2.28
CA PHE A 101 3.18 8.57 1.43
C PHE A 101 3.75 9.09 0.12
N THR A 102 3.38 8.46 -0.99
CA THR A 102 3.77 8.94 -2.32
C THR A 102 2.58 9.63 -2.95
N LEU A 103 2.69 10.94 -3.10
CA LEU A 103 1.66 11.77 -3.71
C LEU A 103 1.85 11.81 -5.23
N GLU A 104 3.09 11.86 -5.67
CA GLU A 104 3.50 11.81 -7.07
C GLU A 104 4.96 11.36 -7.13
N GLY A 105 5.41 10.88 -8.28
CA GLY A 105 6.76 10.37 -8.46
C GLY A 105 6.88 8.87 -8.25
N GLY A 106 8.05 8.33 -8.56
CA GLY A 106 8.34 6.91 -8.43
C GLY A 106 8.77 6.53 -7.02
N HIS A 107 8.56 5.28 -6.68
CA HIS A 107 9.02 4.72 -5.42
C HIS A 107 9.30 3.21 -5.55
N THR A 108 10.12 2.72 -4.65
CA THR A 108 10.27 1.29 -4.40
C THR A 108 10.72 1.06 -2.96
N TYR A 109 10.70 -0.17 -2.53
CA TYR A 109 10.99 -0.55 -1.15
C TYR A 109 11.90 -1.76 -1.13
N LYS A 110 12.82 -1.78 -0.15
CA LYS A 110 13.66 -2.94 0.12
C LYS A 110 13.48 -3.35 1.58
N ILE A 111 13.14 -4.60 1.79
CA ILE A 111 12.94 -5.16 3.12
C ILE A 111 14.29 -5.48 3.74
N LEU A 112 14.60 -4.84 4.88
CA LEU A 112 15.85 -5.00 5.60
C LEU A 112 15.75 -6.02 6.74
N GLU A 113 14.57 -6.12 7.35
CA GLU A 113 14.27 -7.06 8.42
C GLU A 113 12.86 -7.63 8.30
#